data_c7645ec3fc230e5b8dff081e9acf1fe3
#
_entry.id   c7645ec3fc230e5b8dff081e9acf1fe3
#
_cell.length_a   1.000
_cell.length_b   1.000
_cell.length_c   1.000
_cell.angle_alpha   90.00
_cell.angle_beta   90.00
_cell.angle_gamma   90.00
#
_symmetry.space_group_name_H-M   'P 1'
#
loop_
_entity.id
_entity.type
_entity.pdbx_description
1 polymer ?
#
loop_
_entity_poly.entity_id
_entity_poly.type
_entity_poly.pdbx_seq_one_letter_code
_entity_poly.pdbx_strand_id
1 'polypeptide(L)'
;MARNGSGSYTNPYPNFVAGTVISSDQVDANNSAIATALTQSIAVDGQSTVTGNIPMSSKKFTGLTVGSASTDSATLGQVQASAYVFCGTMGGAADAGTLAPTPAITAYAAGQRFFWKASTSSNTGAMTVAISGLSTIAMQSDRVALGAGDHVASDIYMGILDTTSTMQIMKIAD
;
A
#
# COMPACT_ATOMS: atom_id res chain seq x y z
N MET A 1 12.10 13.80 -32.44
CA MET A 1 11.65 13.38 -31.10
C MET A 1 12.57 12.29 -30.60
N ALA A 2 13.26 12.46 -29.47
CA ALA A 2 14.29 11.51 -29.02
C ALA A 2 13.71 10.18 -28.50
N ARG A 3 12.41 10.12 -28.15
CA ARG A 3 11.71 8.89 -27.75
C ARG A 3 10.45 8.70 -28.59
N ASN A 4 10.10 7.46 -28.87
CA ASN A 4 9.01 7.07 -29.80
C ASN A 4 7.61 7.05 -29.16
N GLY A 5 7.40 7.62 -28.00
CA GLY A 5 6.14 7.53 -27.26
C GLY A 5 5.94 6.24 -26.44
N SER A 6 6.71 5.19 -26.72
CA SER A 6 6.72 3.91 -25.98
C SER A 6 7.93 3.77 -25.06
N GLY A 7 8.65 4.86 -24.79
CA GLY A 7 9.82 4.88 -23.94
C GLY A 7 11.14 4.48 -24.58
N SER A 8 11.13 4.05 -25.84
CA SER A 8 12.35 3.68 -26.56
C SER A 8 13.02 4.88 -27.21
N TYR A 9 14.34 4.92 -27.13
CA TYR A 9 15.16 5.88 -27.87
C TYR A 9 15.48 5.32 -29.26
N THR A 10 15.40 6.16 -30.27
CA THR A 10 15.79 5.82 -31.64
C THR A 10 16.72 6.91 -32.15
N ASN A 11 17.90 6.52 -32.62
CA ASN A 11 18.83 7.43 -33.28
C ASN A 11 18.18 8.02 -34.54
N PRO A 12 18.28 9.35 -34.77
CA PRO A 12 17.78 9.98 -35.98
C PRO A 12 18.54 9.54 -37.24
N TYR A 13 19.79 9.13 -37.09
CA TYR A 13 20.60 8.58 -38.19
C TYR A 13 21.01 7.15 -37.88
N PRO A 14 21.19 6.31 -38.94
CA PRO A 14 21.61 4.92 -38.78
C PRO A 14 23.04 4.81 -38.24
N ASN A 15 23.44 3.61 -37.86
CA ASN A 15 24.80 3.33 -37.42
C ASN A 15 25.82 3.68 -38.51
N PHE A 16 26.94 4.22 -38.11
CA PHE A 16 28.04 4.50 -39.03
C PHE A 16 28.60 3.21 -39.59
N VAL A 17 28.86 3.21 -40.89
CA VAL A 17 29.40 2.05 -41.62
C VAL A 17 30.91 2.27 -41.85
N ALA A 18 31.73 1.24 -41.62
CA ALA A 18 33.15 1.32 -41.82
C ALA A 18 33.48 1.71 -43.28
N GLY A 19 34.43 2.65 -43.48
CA GLY A 19 34.83 3.15 -44.79
C GLY A 19 33.95 4.26 -45.37
N THR A 20 32.89 4.70 -44.67
CA THR A 20 32.09 5.87 -45.09
C THR A 20 32.55 7.14 -44.37
N VAL A 21 32.38 8.29 -45.02
CA VAL A 21 32.63 9.59 -44.41
C VAL A 21 31.53 9.87 -43.40
N ILE A 22 31.91 10.19 -42.16
CA ILE A 22 30.98 10.60 -41.11
C ILE A 22 30.78 12.11 -41.23
N SER A 23 29.55 12.55 -41.38
CA SER A 23 29.20 13.96 -41.37
C SER A 23 29.11 14.45 -39.93
N SER A 24 29.67 15.62 -39.64
CA SER A 24 29.53 16.29 -38.35
C SER A 24 28.06 16.52 -37.98
N ASP A 25 27.24 16.91 -38.96
CA ASP A 25 25.80 17.13 -38.73
C ASP A 25 25.07 15.88 -38.26
N GLN A 26 25.47 14.68 -38.75
CA GLN A 26 24.90 13.41 -38.27
C GLN A 26 25.30 13.09 -36.84
N VAL A 27 26.55 13.35 -36.46
CA VAL A 27 27.06 13.17 -35.12
C VAL A 27 26.36 14.13 -34.14
N ASP A 28 26.27 15.40 -34.53
CA ASP A 28 25.66 16.44 -33.72
C ASP A 28 24.15 16.19 -33.52
N ALA A 29 23.45 15.74 -34.55
CA ALA A 29 22.03 15.37 -34.47
C ALA A 29 21.81 14.16 -33.57
N ASN A 30 22.67 13.13 -33.63
CA ASN A 30 22.58 11.99 -32.71
C ASN A 30 22.87 12.40 -31.28
N ASN A 31 23.90 13.20 -31.03
CA ASN A 31 24.24 13.69 -29.69
C ASN A 31 23.13 14.58 -29.11
N SER A 32 22.54 15.46 -29.91
CA SER A 32 21.42 16.30 -29.50
C SER A 32 20.17 15.49 -29.15
N ALA A 33 19.90 14.42 -29.90
CA ALA A 33 18.79 13.51 -29.62
C ALA A 33 19.01 12.70 -28.33
N ILE A 34 20.25 12.25 -28.09
CA ILE A 34 20.64 11.57 -26.83
C ILE A 34 20.48 12.56 -25.65
N ALA A 35 21.01 13.77 -25.75
CA ALA A 35 20.88 14.79 -24.71
C ALA A 35 19.41 15.08 -24.36
N THR A 36 18.54 15.22 -25.38
CA THR A 36 17.10 15.37 -25.21
C THR A 36 16.47 14.17 -24.50
N ALA A 37 16.85 12.94 -24.90
CA ALA A 37 16.31 11.72 -24.28
C ALA A 37 16.72 11.59 -22.82
N LEU A 38 17.96 11.97 -22.46
CA LEU A 38 18.45 11.98 -21.09
C LEU A 38 17.75 13.06 -20.24
N THR A 39 17.54 14.26 -20.81
CA THR A 39 16.79 15.34 -20.13
C THR A 39 15.36 14.93 -19.81
N GLN A 40 14.74 14.06 -20.62
CA GLN A 40 13.41 13.50 -20.38
C GLN A 40 13.40 12.25 -19.49
N SER A 41 14.54 11.86 -18.95
CA SER A 41 14.66 10.74 -18.01
C SER A 41 14.65 11.25 -16.57
N ILE A 42 14.20 10.38 -15.64
CA ILE A 42 14.29 10.70 -14.21
C ILE A 42 15.75 10.54 -13.79
N ALA A 43 16.38 11.61 -13.33
CA ALA A 43 17.75 11.56 -12.84
C ALA A 43 17.79 10.85 -11.46
N VAL A 44 18.76 9.94 -11.30
CA VAL A 44 18.94 9.16 -10.06
C VAL A 44 19.30 10.05 -8.86
N ASP A 45 19.96 11.19 -9.12
CA ASP A 45 20.35 12.19 -8.11
C ASP A 45 19.23 13.15 -7.70
N GLY A 46 18.02 12.97 -8.25
CA GLY A 46 16.85 13.79 -7.91
C GLY A 46 16.83 15.19 -8.53
N GLN A 47 17.76 15.53 -9.43
CA GLN A 47 17.81 16.86 -10.06
C GLN A 47 16.70 17.11 -11.10
N SER A 48 16.04 16.04 -11.57
CA SER A 48 14.94 16.16 -12.54
C SER A 48 13.59 16.19 -11.84
N THR A 49 12.83 17.27 -12.01
CA THR A 49 11.44 17.35 -11.57
C THR A 49 10.54 16.56 -12.54
N VAL A 50 9.72 15.68 -12.02
CA VAL A 50 8.68 14.98 -12.79
C VAL A 50 7.52 15.94 -13.04
N THR A 51 7.28 16.33 -14.29
CA THR A 51 6.23 17.29 -14.69
C THR A 51 4.95 16.62 -15.20
N GLY A 52 4.90 15.29 -15.25
CA GLY A 52 3.73 14.52 -15.69
C GLY A 52 3.57 13.25 -14.91
N ASN A 53 2.44 12.56 -15.10
CA ASN A 53 2.17 11.28 -14.44
C ASN A 53 3.14 10.20 -14.92
N ILE A 54 3.66 9.40 -13.99
CA ILE A 54 4.47 8.20 -14.29
C ILE A 54 3.54 6.98 -14.30
N PRO A 55 3.25 6.38 -15.48
CA PRO A 55 2.44 5.17 -15.54
C PRO A 55 3.24 3.98 -15.01
N MET A 56 2.83 3.43 -13.87
CA MET A 56 3.54 2.34 -13.19
C MET A 56 3.24 0.94 -13.74
N SER A 57 2.19 0.75 -14.55
CA SER A 57 1.82 -0.54 -15.20
C SER A 57 1.93 -1.74 -14.24
N SER A 58 1.26 -1.70 -13.12
CA SER A 58 1.30 -2.73 -12.06
C SER A 58 2.65 -2.93 -11.36
N LYS A 59 3.60 -2.01 -11.56
CA LYS A 59 4.87 -1.97 -10.81
C LYS A 59 4.72 -1.12 -9.55
N LYS A 60 5.66 -1.27 -8.62
CA LYS A 60 5.66 -0.59 -7.32
C LYS A 60 6.92 0.25 -7.16
N PHE A 61 6.84 1.33 -6.41
CA PHE A 61 8.01 1.90 -5.75
C PHE A 61 8.33 1.04 -4.53
N THR A 62 9.58 0.58 -4.41
CA THR A 62 10.06 -0.21 -3.27
C THR A 62 11.18 0.54 -2.57
N GLY A 63 11.45 0.20 -1.30
CA GLY A 63 12.49 0.85 -0.52
C GLY A 63 12.15 2.29 -0.09
N LEU A 64 10.86 2.67 -0.09
CA LEU A 64 10.44 3.96 0.43
C LEU A 64 10.66 4.02 1.94
N THR A 65 11.28 5.09 2.41
CA THR A 65 11.29 5.45 3.83
C THR A 65 9.94 6.00 4.25
N VAL A 66 9.69 5.99 5.57
CA VAL A 66 8.50 6.61 6.16
C VAL A 66 8.47 8.09 5.82
N GLY A 67 7.37 8.57 5.23
CA GLY A 67 7.18 9.99 4.93
C GLY A 67 7.13 10.82 6.22
N SER A 68 7.75 11.97 6.23
CA SER A 68 7.83 12.90 7.36
C SER A 68 7.13 14.24 7.11
N ALA A 69 6.93 14.59 5.85
CA ALA A 69 6.19 15.78 5.42
C ALA A 69 4.85 15.40 4.77
N SER A 70 3.89 16.31 4.77
CA SER A 70 2.56 16.08 4.17
C SER A 70 2.58 15.88 2.65
N THR A 71 3.70 16.20 2.01
CA THR A 71 3.93 16.03 0.56
C THR A 71 4.67 14.75 0.22
N ASP A 72 5.15 13.98 1.22
CA ASP A 72 5.88 12.75 1.00
C ASP A 72 4.95 11.60 0.60
N SER A 73 5.48 10.64 -0.13
CA SER A 73 4.76 9.40 -0.42
C SER A 73 4.59 8.58 0.87
N ALA A 74 3.37 8.14 1.16
CA ALA A 74 3.11 7.25 2.28
C ALA A 74 3.55 5.82 1.97
N THR A 75 4.19 5.16 2.93
CA THR A 75 4.40 3.71 2.87
C THR A 75 3.09 2.98 3.16
N LEU A 76 2.96 1.73 2.70
CA LEU A 76 1.80 0.89 3.02
C LEU A 76 1.60 0.78 4.55
N GLY A 77 2.69 0.67 5.31
CA GLY A 77 2.63 0.60 6.78
C GLY A 77 2.03 1.86 7.41
N GLN A 78 2.37 3.06 6.91
CA GLN A 78 1.77 4.31 7.40
C GLN A 78 0.27 4.38 7.10
N VAL A 79 -0.15 3.95 5.91
CA VAL A 79 -1.57 3.91 5.54
C VAL A 79 -2.32 2.92 6.42
N GLN A 80 -1.78 1.73 6.66
CA GLN A 80 -2.40 0.72 7.52
C GLN A 80 -2.45 1.14 9.00
N ALA A 81 -1.45 1.86 9.49
CA ALA A 81 -1.41 2.32 10.88
C ALA A 81 -2.40 3.46 11.17
N SER A 82 -2.71 4.29 10.18
CA SER A 82 -3.54 5.49 10.35
C SER A 82 -4.93 5.40 9.71
N ALA A 83 -5.15 4.50 8.76
CA ALA A 83 -6.43 4.32 8.10
C ALA A 83 -7.35 3.36 8.86
N TYR A 84 -8.66 3.59 8.73
CA TYR A 84 -9.66 2.58 9.08
C TYR A 84 -9.73 1.55 7.95
N VAL A 85 -9.38 0.30 8.25
CA VAL A 85 -9.39 -0.77 7.24
C VAL A 85 -10.67 -1.58 7.38
N PHE A 86 -11.50 -1.58 6.32
CA PHE A 86 -12.67 -2.45 6.29
C PHE A 86 -12.26 -3.88 5.95
N CYS A 87 -12.60 -4.82 6.84
CA CYS A 87 -12.21 -6.23 6.74
C CYS A 87 -13.31 -7.15 6.17
N GLY A 88 -14.44 -6.57 5.72
CA GLY A 88 -15.59 -7.36 5.30
C GLY A 88 -16.34 -7.99 6.47
N THR A 89 -16.94 -9.16 6.25
CA THR A 89 -17.60 -9.93 7.31
C THR A 89 -16.57 -10.78 8.06
N MET A 90 -16.62 -10.75 9.38
CA MET A 90 -15.78 -11.58 10.23
C MET A 90 -16.03 -13.07 9.96
N GLY A 91 -14.97 -13.81 9.78
CA GLY A 91 -14.97 -15.26 9.70
C GLY A 91 -14.65 -15.92 11.05
N GLY A 92 -14.46 -17.23 11.04
CA GLY A 92 -14.11 -18.00 12.24
C GLY A 92 -15.31 -18.46 13.05
N ALA A 93 -15.08 -18.86 14.31
CA ALA A 93 -16.10 -19.30 15.25
C ALA A 93 -16.61 -18.14 16.12
N ALA A 94 -17.71 -18.35 16.88
CA ALA A 94 -18.34 -17.33 17.71
C ALA A 94 -17.37 -16.61 18.67
N ASP A 95 -16.46 -17.36 19.30
CA ASP A 95 -15.50 -16.82 20.28
C ASP A 95 -14.06 -16.74 19.73
N ALA A 96 -13.85 -17.09 18.45
CA ALA A 96 -12.56 -17.10 17.75
C ALA A 96 -12.71 -16.57 16.34
N GLY A 97 -12.78 -15.24 16.21
CA GLY A 97 -12.98 -14.56 14.94
C GLY A 97 -11.73 -14.47 14.07
N THR A 98 -11.93 -14.27 12.77
CA THR A 98 -10.87 -13.97 11.80
C THR A 98 -11.21 -12.75 10.98
N LEU A 99 -10.25 -11.85 10.77
CA LEU A 99 -10.38 -10.67 9.91
C LEU A 99 -9.34 -10.72 8.78
N ALA A 100 -9.77 -10.38 7.57
CA ALA A 100 -8.94 -10.41 6.38
C ALA A 100 -8.91 -9.02 5.70
N PRO A 101 -8.17 -8.04 6.25
CA PRO A 101 -8.03 -6.74 5.62
C PRO A 101 -7.29 -6.85 4.29
N THR A 102 -7.62 -5.95 3.36
CA THR A 102 -6.90 -5.82 2.10
C THR A 102 -6.37 -4.38 1.98
N PRO A 103 -5.04 -4.20 1.89
CA PRO A 103 -3.99 -5.22 1.91
C PRO A 103 -3.82 -5.89 3.29
N ALA A 104 -3.32 -7.13 3.31
CA ALA A 104 -3.06 -7.86 4.55
C ALA A 104 -1.99 -7.17 5.40
N ILE A 105 -2.17 -7.18 6.72
CA ILE A 105 -1.13 -6.71 7.65
C ILE A 105 -0.12 -7.84 7.90
N THR A 106 1.12 -7.48 8.16
CA THR A 106 2.22 -8.43 8.43
C THR A 106 2.62 -8.49 9.89
N ALA A 107 2.17 -7.54 10.70
CA ALA A 107 2.41 -7.48 12.14
C ALA A 107 1.34 -6.62 12.82
N TYR A 108 1.08 -6.89 14.11
CA TYR A 108 0.27 -6.02 14.96
C TYR A 108 1.07 -4.79 15.39
N ALA A 109 0.43 -3.63 15.34
CA ALA A 109 0.95 -2.38 15.89
C ALA A 109 -0.16 -1.63 16.64
N ALA A 110 0.16 -1.09 17.81
CA ALA A 110 -0.77 -0.26 18.56
C ALA A 110 -1.26 0.92 17.70
N GLY A 111 -2.54 1.26 17.80
CA GLY A 111 -3.18 2.30 17.01
C GLY A 111 -3.77 1.85 15.68
N GLN A 112 -3.49 0.65 15.19
CA GLN A 112 -4.18 0.11 14.01
C GLN A 112 -5.68 0.00 14.26
N ARG A 113 -6.48 0.34 13.22
CA ARG A 113 -7.94 0.42 13.32
C ARG A 113 -8.59 -0.41 12.24
N PHE A 114 -9.62 -1.17 12.63
CA PHE A 114 -10.33 -2.08 11.73
C PHE A 114 -11.82 -1.88 11.86
N PHE A 115 -12.53 -2.02 10.73
CA PHE A 115 -13.98 -2.12 10.67
C PHE A 115 -14.37 -3.48 10.13
N TRP A 116 -15.40 -4.07 10.69
CA TRP A 116 -15.95 -5.31 10.16
C TRP A 116 -17.44 -5.41 10.45
N LYS A 117 -18.12 -6.24 9.69
CA LYS A 117 -19.42 -6.76 10.03
C LYS A 117 -19.23 -8.06 10.83
N ALA A 118 -19.93 -8.21 11.93
CA ALA A 118 -19.90 -9.44 12.70
C ALA A 118 -20.38 -10.63 11.86
N SER A 119 -19.96 -11.84 12.25
CA SER A 119 -20.46 -13.08 11.66
C SER A 119 -21.97 -13.25 11.92
N THR A 120 -22.54 -14.34 11.43
CA THR A 120 -23.97 -14.68 11.66
C THR A 120 -24.24 -15.25 13.07
N SER A 121 -23.22 -15.36 13.92
CA SER A 121 -23.32 -15.87 15.29
C SER A 121 -22.75 -14.85 16.26
N SER A 122 -23.48 -14.54 17.31
CA SER A 122 -22.98 -13.76 18.46
C SER A 122 -21.95 -14.57 19.24
N ASN A 123 -21.06 -13.90 19.98
CA ASN A 123 -20.13 -14.57 20.87
C ASN A 123 -20.88 -15.16 22.09
N THR A 124 -20.31 -16.23 22.66
CA THR A 124 -20.87 -16.93 23.81
C THR A 124 -20.07 -16.70 25.09
N GLY A 125 -18.93 -16.04 24.99
CA GLY A 125 -18.02 -15.71 26.08
C GLY A 125 -16.89 -14.80 25.64
N ALA A 126 -15.77 -14.87 26.34
CA ALA A 126 -14.57 -14.12 25.96
C ALA A 126 -14.14 -14.45 24.54
N MET A 127 -13.82 -13.41 23.75
CA MET A 127 -13.57 -13.55 22.32
C MET A 127 -12.13 -13.18 21.96
N THR A 128 -11.58 -13.87 21.00
CA THR A 128 -10.28 -13.57 20.37
C THR A 128 -10.44 -13.34 18.87
N VAL A 129 -9.47 -12.67 18.26
CA VAL A 129 -9.44 -12.48 16.81
C VAL A 129 -8.04 -12.71 16.25
N ALA A 130 -7.96 -13.34 15.08
CA ALA A 130 -6.76 -13.42 14.26
C ALA A 130 -6.95 -12.51 13.04
N ILE A 131 -5.99 -11.61 12.75
CA ILE A 131 -6.05 -10.70 11.61
C ILE A 131 -4.96 -11.11 10.63
N SER A 132 -5.32 -11.25 9.35
CA SER A 132 -4.39 -11.69 8.28
C SER A 132 -3.68 -13.03 8.57
N GLY A 133 -4.27 -13.91 9.39
CA GLY A 133 -3.65 -15.18 9.79
C GLY A 133 -2.52 -15.05 10.82
N LEU A 134 -2.34 -13.88 11.42
CA LEU A 134 -1.42 -13.69 12.55
C LEU A 134 -1.94 -14.39 13.82
N SER A 135 -1.13 -14.42 14.89
CA SER A 135 -1.53 -14.97 16.19
C SER A 135 -2.80 -14.30 16.73
N THR A 136 -3.62 -15.06 17.46
CA THR A 136 -4.84 -14.53 18.05
C THR A 136 -4.55 -13.50 19.12
N ILE A 137 -5.36 -12.44 19.18
CA ILE A 137 -5.33 -11.40 20.20
C ILE A 137 -6.68 -11.31 20.90
N ALA A 138 -6.71 -10.86 22.15
CA ALA A 138 -7.93 -10.73 22.92
C ALA A 138 -8.77 -9.54 22.41
N MET A 139 -10.09 -9.71 22.33
CA MET A 139 -11.06 -8.64 22.09
C MET A 139 -11.65 -8.18 23.43
N GLN A 140 -11.71 -6.89 23.61
CA GLN A 140 -12.17 -6.26 24.85
C GLN A 140 -13.10 -5.07 24.56
N SER A 141 -14.00 -4.78 25.48
CA SER A 141 -14.72 -3.52 25.54
C SER A 141 -14.41 -2.87 26.91
N ASP A 142 -14.05 -1.59 26.89
CA ASP A 142 -13.64 -0.86 28.10
C ASP A 142 -12.54 -1.57 28.91
N ARG A 143 -11.61 -2.25 28.21
CA ARG A 143 -10.50 -3.04 28.78
C ARG A 143 -10.93 -4.28 29.57
N VAL A 144 -12.17 -4.70 29.39
CA VAL A 144 -12.71 -5.93 29.96
C VAL A 144 -12.94 -6.94 28.85
N ALA A 145 -12.64 -8.22 29.11
CA ALA A 145 -12.94 -9.29 28.15
C ALA A 145 -14.45 -9.31 27.84
N LEU A 146 -14.81 -9.60 26.60
CA LEU A 146 -16.20 -9.66 26.18
C LEU A 146 -16.94 -10.76 26.95
N GLY A 147 -18.15 -10.44 27.40
CA GLY A 147 -19.12 -11.42 27.87
C GLY A 147 -19.96 -11.99 26.71
N ALA A 148 -20.79 -12.98 27.01
CA ALA A 148 -21.70 -13.56 26.04
C ALA A 148 -22.69 -12.50 25.49
N GLY A 149 -22.77 -12.40 24.17
CA GLY A 149 -23.65 -11.46 23.48
C GLY A 149 -23.12 -10.01 23.36
N ASP A 150 -21.91 -9.71 23.77
CA ASP A 150 -21.32 -8.38 23.60
C ASP A 150 -20.91 -8.11 22.14
N HIS A 151 -20.59 -9.16 21.39
CA HIS A 151 -20.36 -9.09 19.95
C HIS A 151 -21.55 -9.75 19.24
N VAL A 152 -22.52 -8.93 18.84
CA VAL A 152 -23.81 -9.37 18.29
C VAL A 152 -23.69 -9.71 16.82
N ALA A 153 -24.36 -10.77 16.40
CA ALA A 153 -24.40 -11.23 15.02
C ALA A 153 -24.89 -10.13 14.06
N SER A 154 -24.21 -10.02 12.92
CA SER A 154 -24.53 -9.10 11.83
C SER A 154 -24.34 -7.61 12.09
N ASP A 155 -24.02 -7.19 13.30
CA ASP A 155 -23.72 -5.80 13.64
C ASP A 155 -22.37 -5.34 13.08
N ILE A 156 -22.19 -4.02 13.02
CA ILE A 156 -20.95 -3.41 12.55
C ILE A 156 -20.14 -2.93 13.73
N TYR A 157 -18.88 -3.31 13.75
CA TYR A 157 -17.93 -2.99 14.80
C TYR A 157 -16.71 -2.23 14.26
N MET A 158 -16.16 -1.41 15.14
CA MET A 158 -14.82 -0.85 15.03
C MET A 158 -13.93 -1.42 16.13
N GLY A 159 -12.70 -1.74 15.77
CA GLY A 159 -11.67 -2.13 16.73
C GLY A 159 -10.41 -1.29 16.58
N ILE A 160 -9.77 -0.99 17.69
CA ILE A 160 -8.46 -0.38 17.76
C ILE A 160 -7.52 -1.29 18.56
N LEU A 161 -6.34 -1.57 18.03
CA LEU A 161 -5.29 -2.23 18.78
C LEU A 161 -4.73 -1.25 19.81
N ASP A 162 -4.99 -1.48 21.08
CA ASP A 162 -4.38 -0.71 22.17
C ASP A 162 -2.98 -1.24 22.52
N THR A 163 -2.74 -2.52 22.25
CA THR A 163 -1.43 -3.17 22.32
C THR A 163 -1.25 -4.13 21.12
N THR A 164 -0.14 -4.85 21.05
CA THR A 164 0.07 -5.92 20.07
C THR A 164 -0.65 -7.22 20.41
N SER A 165 -1.35 -7.30 21.53
CA SER A 165 -2.03 -8.51 22.04
C SER A 165 -3.50 -8.28 22.38
N THR A 166 -3.99 -7.03 22.34
CA THR A 166 -5.36 -6.67 22.71
C THR A 166 -5.96 -5.69 21.71
N MET A 167 -7.25 -5.87 21.41
CA MET A 167 -8.08 -4.98 20.60
C MET A 167 -9.28 -4.51 21.39
N GLN A 168 -9.42 -3.21 21.54
CA GLN A 168 -10.64 -2.59 22.07
C GLN A 168 -11.66 -2.48 20.95
N ILE A 169 -12.89 -2.94 21.19
CA ILE A 169 -13.97 -2.88 20.21
C ILE A 169 -15.10 -1.97 20.64
N MET A 170 -15.79 -1.43 19.67
CA MET A 170 -17.01 -0.64 19.86
C MET A 170 -18.01 -0.98 18.73
N LYS A 171 -19.26 -1.19 19.11
CA LYS A 171 -20.37 -1.31 18.15
C LYS A 171 -20.66 0.06 17.52
N ILE A 172 -20.86 0.09 16.21
CA ILE A 172 -21.14 1.32 15.46
C ILE A 172 -22.58 1.34 14.96
N ALA A 173 -23.08 0.19 14.48
CA ALA A 173 -24.41 0.06 13.92
C ALA A 173 -24.95 -1.37 14.08
N ASP A 174 -26.27 -1.46 14.08
CA ASP A 174 -27.07 -2.69 14.00
C ASP A 174 -27.24 -3.16 12.56
#